data_9310c7d48187659405a3a2c343bbde92
#
_entry.id   9310c7d48187659405a3a2c343bbde92
#
_cell.length_a   1.000
_cell.length_b   1.000
_cell.length_c   1.000
_cell.angle_alpha   90.00
_cell.angle_beta   90.00
_cell.angle_gamma   90.00
#
_symmetry.space_group_name_H-M   'P 1'
#
loop_
_entity.id
_entity.type
_entity.pdbx_description
1 polymer ?
#
loop_
_entity_poly.entity_id
_entity_poly.type
_entity_poly.pdbx_seq_one_letter_code
_entity_poly.pdbx_strand_id
1 'polypeptide(L)'
;KPIPSGGKTTFEMNFKGQVPVQIRRSGRNNNDGVALSMSQWYPKMAEYDFEGWHADPYIAREFHGVWGDFDLKLTIDKNYTVGGTGYLQNAQEIGHGYETPGSKVKKQKGKTLTWHFKAPMVHDFMWAADPEYVHDVLKMENGTDLHFLYKNDPKFKEIWETVQPMTEKAMNFFNTNIGEYPYKQYSVIQGGDGGMEYAMSTLITGGDKPGSVVGTMIHELAHSWFQHVLATNEAKHEWMDEGFTSFISALCSNEIREQNKEFPFENSYKGYYYLAKSGKEQPQATHADRYDSNTPYGISAYSKGAIFLSQLGYVIGQDALMKTVRKYYEDFKFKHPIPNDIKRTAEKVSGIELDWYLTDWTQTTNTIDYGIKEVVAKDSETSITLERIGLMPMPMDVLVIYEDDTRETFYAPLRMM
;
A
#
# COMPACT_ATOMS: atom_id res chain seq x y z
N LYS A 1 -3.22 -17.79 33.56
CA LYS A 1 -3.37 -16.77 34.63
C LYS A 1 -3.57 -15.41 33.99
N PRO A 2 -4.42 -14.53 34.54
CA PRO A 2 -4.55 -13.17 34.03
C PRO A 2 -3.23 -12.42 34.18
N ILE A 3 -2.91 -11.58 33.20
CA ILE A 3 -1.79 -10.63 33.28
C ILE A 3 -2.37 -9.39 33.99
N PRO A 4 -1.80 -8.95 35.13
CA PRO A 4 -2.29 -7.76 35.82
C PRO A 4 -2.02 -6.51 34.98
N SER A 5 -2.78 -5.45 35.23
CA SER A 5 -2.56 -4.16 34.57
C SER A 5 -1.13 -3.67 34.78
N GLY A 6 -0.46 -3.25 33.70
CA GLY A 6 0.97 -2.91 33.68
C GLY A 6 1.94 -4.09 33.82
N GLY A 7 1.42 -5.31 33.93
CA GLY A 7 2.21 -6.52 34.01
C GLY A 7 2.83 -6.92 32.67
N LYS A 8 3.90 -7.72 32.73
CA LYS A 8 4.55 -8.31 31.56
C LYS A 8 4.48 -9.84 31.66
N THR A 9 4.41 -10.48 30.49
CA THR A 9 4.56 -11.93 30.39
C THR A 9 5.48 -12.26 29.24
N THR A 10 6.09 -13.45 29.31
CA THR A 10 6.95 -13.99 28.27
C THR A 10 6.39 -15.32 27.81
N PHE A 11 6.30 -15.50 26.53
CA PHE A 11 6.00 -16.78 25.89
C PHE A 11 7.27 -17.27 25.18
N GLU A 12 7.62 -18.53 25.42
CA GLU A 12 8.71 -19.20 24.73
C GLU A 12 8.14 -20.33 23.90
N MET A 13 8.56 -20.43 22.65
CA MET A 13 8.05 -21.42 21.73
C MET A 13 9.19 -21.95 20.85
N ASN A 14 9.28 -23.26 20.74
CA ASN A 14 10.08 -23.91 19.71
C ASN A 14 9.15 -24.38 18.59
N PHE A 15 9.46 -24.04 17.35
CA PHE A 15 8.70 -24.49 16.20
C PHE A 15 9.63 -25.01 15.10
N LYS A 16 9.09 -25.84 14.25
CA LYS A 16 9.75 -26.35 13.06
C LYS A 16 8.78 -26.24 11.89
N GLY A 17 9.18 -25.55 10.85
CA GLY A 17 8.44 -25.41 9.60
C GLY A 17 9.16 -26.11 8.44
N GLN A 18 8.40 -26.57 7.47
CA GLN A 18 8.91 -26.99 6.17
C GLN A 18 8.83 -25.80 5.20
N VAL A 19 9.93 -25.48 4.51
CA VAL A 19 9.92 -24.47 3.45
C VAL A 19 9.41 -25.14 2.18
N PRO A 20 8.22 -24.78 1.69
CA PRO A 20 7.67 -25.36 0.47
C PRO A 20 8.43 -24.88 -0.77
N VAL A 21 8.17 -25.47 -1.94
CA VAL A 21 8.42 -24.77 -3.20
C VAL A 21 7.57 -23.50 -3.19
N GLN A 22 8.09 -22.42 -3.76
CA GLN A 22 7.45 -21.10 -3.71
C GLN A 22 5.94 -21.17 -3.91
N ILE A 23 5.22 -20.67 -2.91
CA ILE A 23 3.77 -20.47 -2.93
C ILE A 23 3.54 -18.99 -2.61
N ARG A 24 3.17 -18.22 -3.61
CA ARG A 24 3.00 -16.76 -3.53
C ARG A 24 4.26 -16.07 -2.98
N ARG A 25 4.28 -15.67 -1.71
CA ARG A 25 5.35 -14.87 -1.10
C ARG A 25 6.31 -15.67 -0.22
N SER A 26 6.01 -16.95 0.03
CA SER A 26 6.83 -17.80 0.90
C SER A 26 7.23 -19.10 0.22
N GLY A 27 8.50 -19.45 0.33
CA GLY A 27 9.02 -20.69 -0.19
C GLY A 27 10.42 -20.62 -0.74
N ARG A 28 10.80 -21.69 -1.45
CA ARG A 28 12.10 -21.85 -2.10
C ARG A 28 11.94 -21.94 -3.62
N ASN A 29 12.99 -21.49 -4.34
CA ASN A 29 13.11 -21.65 -5.78
C ASN A 29 11.90 -21.06 -6.55
N ASN A 30 11.71 -19.76 -6.44
CA ASN A 30 10.67 -19.06 -7.22
C ASN A 30 10.98 -19.08 -8.73
N ASN A 31 10.07 -18.55 -9.54
CA ASN A 31 10.21 -18.53 -11.01
C ASN A 31 11.41 -17.72 -11.49
N ASP A 32 11.88 -16.75 -10.74
CA ASP A 32 13.07 -15.94 -11.04
C ASP A 32 14.36 -16.64 -10.60
N GLY A 33 14.30 -17.81 -9.97
CA GLY A 33 15.42 -18.56 -9.44
C GLY A 33 15.95 -18.07 -8.10
N VAL A 34 15.19 -17.25 -7.37
CA VAL A 34 15.54 -16.86 -6.00
C VAL A 34 15.40 -18.05 -5.06
N ALA A 35 16.44 -18.31 -4.28
CA ALA A 35 16.52 -19.51 -3.47
C ALA A 35 15.51 -19.56 -2.31
N LEU A 36 15.32 -18.46 -1.60
CA LEU A 36 14.42 -18.37 -0.44
C LEU A 36 13.71 -17.00 -0.39
N SER A 37 12.39 -17.05 -0.22
CA SER A 37 11.56 -15.90 0.16
C SER A 37 10.74 -16.32 1.37
N MET A 38 10.87 -15.61 2.48
CA MET A 38 10.33 -16.04 3.76
C MET A 38 9.45 -14.96 4.37
N SER A 39 8.16 -15.07 4.09
CA SER A 39 7.10 -14.28 4.68
C SER A 39 6.16 -15.19 5.46
N GLN A 40 5.47 -14.67 6.48
CA GLN A 40 4.56 -15.44 7.36
C GLN A 40 5.19 -16.76 7.87
N TRP A 41 6.47 -16.71 8.19
CA TRP A 41 7.31 -17.90 8.48
C TRP A 41 7.38 -18.27 9.96
N TYR A 42 6.88 -17.43 10.85
CA TYR A 42 6.94 -17.59 12.30
C TYR A 42 5.55 -17.47 12.94
N PRO A 43 5.31 -18.06 14.14
CA PRO A 43 4.08 -17.85 14.87
C PRO A 43 3.94 -16.40 15.32
N LYS A 44 2.84 -15.72 14.95
CA LYS A 44 2.52 -14.34 15.34
C LYS A 44 1.50 -14.31 16.47
N MET A 45 1.57 -13.30 17.33
CA MET A 45 0.45 -12.94 18.20
C MET A 45 -0.69 -12.39 17.35
N ALA A 46 -1.92 -12.83 17.64
CA ALA A 46 -3.10 -12.21 17.07
C ALA A 46 -3.27 -10.80 17.67
N GLU A 47 -3.75 -9.85 16.86
CA GLU A 47 -4.13 -8.52 17.34
C GLU A 47 -5.37 -8.61 18.23
N TYR A 48 -5.46 -7.71 19.21
CA TYR A 48 -6.60 -7.57 20.10
C TYR A 48 -7.01 -6.11 20.21
N ASP A 49 -8.22 -5.81 19.80
CA ASP A 49 -8.78 -4.48 19.86
C ASP A 49 -10.20 -4.46 20.48
N PHE A 50 -10.96 -3.39 20.23
CA PHE A 50 -12.33 -3.25 20.73
C PHE A 50 -13.32 -4.28 20.19
N GLU A 51 -13.00 -4.97 19.10
CA GLU A 51 -13.79 -6.07 18.54
C GLU A 51 -13.35 -7.45 19.09
N GLY A 52 -12.29 -7.52 19.86
CA GLY A 52 -11.72 -8.73 20.44
C GLY A 52 -10.47 -9.23 19.72
N TRP A 53 -10.27 -10.56 19.77
CA TRP A 53 -9.13 -11.21 19.14
C TRP A 53 -9.34 -11.40 17.63
N HIS A 54 -8.37 -10.92 16.82
CA HIS A 54 -8.31 -11.15 15.38
C HIS A 54 -7.44 -12.39 15.09
N ALA A 55 -7.97 -13.56 15.43
CA ALA A 55 -7.28 -14.85 15.27
C ALA A 55 -7.75 -15.59 14.00
N ASP A 56 -8.18 -14.84 12.98
CA ASP A 56 -8.67 -15.41 11.73
C ASP A 56 -7.53 -16.12 10.98
N PRO A 57 -7.79 -17.31 10.39
CA PRO A 57 -6.79 -17.98 9.58
C PRO A 57 -6.52 -17.21 8.29
N TYR A 58 -5.29 -17.20 7.84
CA TYR A 58 -4.95 -16.68 6.53
C TYR A 58 -5.50 -17.57 5.41
N ILE A 59 -6.40 -17.04 4.59
CA ILE A 59 -7.06 -17.75 3.47
C ILE A 59 -6.73 -17.08 2.12
N ALA A 60 -5.51 -16.61 1.95
CA ALA A 60 -5.03 -15.98 0.72
C ALA A 60 -5.59 -14.57 0.42
N ARG A 61 -5.75 -13.78 1.45
CA ARG A 61 -6.01 -12.34 1.38
C ARG A 61 -4.89 -11.59 2.10
N GLU A 62 -5.22 -10.59 2.92
CA GLU A 62 -4.25 -9.73 3.56
C GLU A 62 -4.11 -10.03 5.07
N PHE A 63 -3.35 -9.23 5.79
CA PHE A 63 -2.90 -9.53 7.14
C PHE A 63 -3.31 -8.45 8.15
N HIS A 64 -3.29 -8.81 9.44
CA HIS A 64 -3.41 -7.86 10.54
C HIS A 64 -2.46 -8.29 11.65
N GLY A 65 -1.50 -7.45 12.00
CA GLY A 65 -0.40 -7.78 12.91
C GLY A 65 -0.25 -6.81 14.07
N VAL A 66 0.29 -7.32 15.17
CA VAL A 66 0.58 -6.56 16.40
C VAL A 66 1.85 -5.75 16.24
N TRP A 67 1.82 -4.47 16.61
CA TRP A 67 3.01 -3.62 16.70
C TRP A 67 4.00 -4.14 17.73
N GLY A 68 5.28 -4.20 17.37
CA GLY A 68 6.33 -4.63 18.27
C GLY A 68 7.74 -4.34 17.77
N ASP A 69 8.70 -4.63 18.62
CA ASP A 69 10.11 -4.58 18.27
C ASP A 69 10.60 -6.01 18.00
N PHE A 70 11.22 -6.20 16.86
CA PHE A 70 11.79 -7.50 16.48
C PHE A 70 13.30 -7.52 16.68
N ASP A 71 13.82 -8.58 17.28
CA ASP A 71 15.24 -8.91 17.38
C ASP A 71 15.44 -10.31 16.79
N LEU A 72 15.88 -10.37 15.54
CA LEU A 72 16.01 -11.61 14.77
C LEU A 72 17.46 -12.00 14.60
N LYS A 73 17.79 -13.26 14.93
CA LYS A 73 19.06 -13.91 14.57
C LYS A 73 18.78 -15.05 13.61
N LEU A 74 19.20 -14.87 12.36
CA LEU A 74 19.05 -15.85 11.29
C LEU A 74 20.40 -16.50 10.96
N THR A 75 20.52 -17.81 11.16
CA THR A 75 21.72 -18.57 10.81
C THR A 75 21.48 -19.36 9.53
N ILE A 76 22.25 -19.05 8.49
CA ILE A 76 22.13 -19.65 7.16
C ILE A 76 23.50 -19.94 6.57
N ASP A 77 23.60 -20.71 5.48
CA ASP A 77 24.85 -20.94 4.76
C ASP A 77 25.53 -19.61 4.42
N LYS A 78 26.83 -19.55 4.63
CA LYS A 78 27.61 -18.30 4.50
C LYS A 78 27.65 -17.69 3.10
N ASN A 79 27.27 -18.46 2.08
CA ASN A 79 27.25 -17.95 0.70
C ASN A 79 25.98 -17.15 0.38
N TYR A 80 24.95 -17.23 1.25
CA TYR A 80 23.71 -16.49 1.03
C TYR A 80 23.84 -15.04 1.46
N THR A 81 23.41 -14.15 0.59
CA THR A 81 23.13 -12.74 0.93
C THR A 81 21.68 -12.64 1.36
N VAL A 82 21.42 -12.01 2.51
CA VAL A 82 20.09 -11.87 3.10
C VAL A 82 19.65 -10.41 3.07
N GLY A 83 18.44 -10.14 2.62
CA GLY A 83 17.77 -8.85 2.77
C GLY A 83 16.42 -9.04 3.46
N GLY A 84 15.89 -7.98 4.08
CA GLY A 84 14.59 -8.05 4.75
C GLY A 84 14.30 -6.85 5.64
N THR A 85 13.35 -7.06 6.51
CA THR A 85 12.89 -6.09 7.50
C THR A 85 13.99 -5.75 8.51
N GLY A 86 14.14 -4.45 8.82
CA GLY A 86 14.97 -3.99 9.93
C GLY A 86 16.42 -3.66 9.58
N TYR A 87 17.16 -3.29 10.60
CA TYR A 87 18.56 -2.85 10.53
C TYR A 87 19.51 -3.99 10.85
N LEU A 88 20.44 -4.31 9.95
CA LEU A 88 21.50 -5.28 10.22
C LEU A 88 22.48 -4.74 11.27
N GLN A 89 22.61 -5.46 12.40
CA GLN A 89 23.42 -5.03 13.54
C GLN A 89 24.89 -5.39 13.43
N ASN A 90 25.21 -6.43 12.68
CA ASN A 90 26.55 -7.01 12.60
C ASN A 90 27.13 -6.99 11.18
N ALA A 91 26.89 -5.92 10.44
CA ALA A 91 27.33 -5.73 9.06
C ALA A 91 28.84 -6.00 8.84
N GLN A 92 29.70 -5.57 9.76
CA GLN A 92 31.16 -5.77 9.70
C GLN A 92 31.60 -7.25 9.88
N GLU A 93 30.72 -8.08 10.43
CA GLU A 93 30.97 -9.52 10.57
C GLU A 93 30.40 -10.32 9.40
N ILE A 94 29.32 -9.80 8.80
CA ILE A 94 28.61 -10.43 7.68
C ILE A 94 29.30 -10.16 6.35
N GLY A 95 29.62 -8.90 6.05
CA GLY A 95 30.04 -8.50 4.71
C GLY A 95 28.85 -8.44 3.75
N HIS A 96 28.95 -9.07 2.58
CA HIS A 96 27.89 -9.16 1.57
C HIS A 96 27.36 -7.79 1.09
N GLY A 97 28.23 -6.74 1.10
CA GLY A 97 27.86 -5.38 0.70
C GLY A 97 27.21 -4.54 1.80
N TYR A 98 27.01 -5.07 3.01
CA TYR A 98 26.52 -4.31 4.17
C TYR A 98 27.63 -3.63 4.99
N GLU A 99 28.85 -4.06 4.82
CA GLU A 99 30.00 -3.49 5.54
C GLU A 99 30.28 -2.04 5.09
N THR A 100 30.87 -1.27 5.98
CA THR A 100 31.34 0.08 5.62
C THR A 100 32.32 -0.01 4.44
N PRO A 101 32.11 0.78 3.36
CA PRO A 101 32.99 0.78 2.20
C PRO A 101 34.48 0.92 2.57
N GLY A 102 35.32 0.02 2.05
CA GLY A 102 36.76 0.00 2.30
C GLY A 102 37.17 -0.63 3.66
N SER A 103 36.23 -1.05 4.47
CA SER A 103 36.54 -1.75 5.72
C SER A 103 36.87 -3.23 5.49
N LYS A 104 37.58 -3.85 6.44
CA LYS A 104 37.87 -5.30 6.39
C LYS A 104 36.76 -6.07 7.10
N VAL A 105 36.11 -6.95 6.36
CA VAL A 105 35.18 -7.92 6.95
C VAL A 105 35.92 -8.97 7.75
N LYS A 106 35.45 -9.28 8.95
CA LYS A 106 36.00 -10.29 9.82
C LYS A 106 35.73 -11.68 9.25
N LYS A 107 36.78 -12.41 8.89
CA LYS A 107 36.62 -13.80 8.40
C LYS A 107 35.97 -14.68 9.46
N GLN A 108 34.75 -15.13 9.17
CA GLN A 108 34.06 -16.10 10.02
C GLN A 108 34.52 -17.53 9.71
N LYS A 109 34.76 -18.31 10.80
CA LYS A 109 35.03 -19.74 10.68
C LYS A 109 33.72 -20.51 10.57
N GLY A 110 33.69 -21.57 9.76
CA GLY A 110 32.52 -22.42 9.61
C GLY A 110 31.83 -22.28 8.26
N LYS A 111 30.67 -22.94 8.11
CA LYS A 111 29.88 -23.00 6.89
C LYS A 111 28.69 -22.04 6.89
N THR A 112 28.37 -21.47 8.03
CA THR A 112 27.20 -20.61 8.21
C THR A 112 27.60 -19.23 8.74
N LEU A 113 26.75 -18.22 8.50
CA LEU A 113 26.75 -16.89 9.12
C LEU A 113 25.47 -16.70 9.93
N THR A 114 25.56 -15.95 11.02
CA THR A 114 24.40 -15.52 11.79
C THR A 114 24.16 -14.03 11.55
N TRP A 115 23.10 -13.72 10.83
CA TRP A 115 22.62 -12.39 10.56
C TRP A 115 21.82 -11.91 11.77
N HIS A 116 22.05 -10.70 12.24
CA HIS A 116 21.34 -10.13 13.39
C HIS A 116 20.63 -8.85 12.97
N PHE A 117 19.30 -8.90 12.84
CA PHE A 117 18.47 -7.76 12.49
C PHE A 117 17.68 -7.26 13.70
N LYS A 118 17.49 -5.93 13.76
CA LYS A 118 16.54 -5.29 14.67
C LYS A 118 15.59 -4.42 13.89
N ALA A 119 14.29 -4.59 14.13
CA ALA A 119 13.26 -3.79 13.51
C ALA A 119 12.34 -3.20 14.60
N PRO A 120 12.47 -1.90 14.91
CA PRO A 120 11.64 -1.26 15.91
C PRO A 120 10.28 -0.89 15.33
N MET A 121 9.22 -1.04 16.14
CA MET A 121 7.87 -0.58 15.82
C MET A 121 7.39 -1.02 14.42
N VAL A 122 7.38 -2.33 14.20
CA VAL A 122 6.82 -2.97 13.01
C VAL A 122 5.82 -4.06 13.42
N HIS A 123 4.95 -4.48 12.51
CA HIS A 123 3.95 -5.52 12.81
C HIS A 123 4.15 -6.81 12.00
N ASP A 124 5.23 -6.90 11.23
CA ASP A 124 5.67 -8.11 10.55
C ASP A 124 7.18 -8.11 10.32
N PHE A 125 7.74 -9.27 10.00
CA PHE A 125 9.14 -9.45 9.65
C PHE A 125 9.30 -10.43 8.50
N MET A 126 9.74 -9.93 7.34
CA MET A 126 10.05 -10.71 6.14
C MET A 126 11.56 -10.74 5.90
N TRP A 127 12.05 -11.80 5.26
CA TRP A 127 13.40 -11.85 4.72
C TRP A 127 13.45 -12.72 3.45
N ALA A 128 14.40 -12.42 2.57
CA ALA A 128 14.73 -13.27 1.44
C ALA A 128 16.25 -13.48 1.36
N ALA A 129 16.67 -14.57 0.73
CA ALA A 129 18.08 -14.90 0.65
C ALA A 129 18.42 -15.68 -0.64
N ASP A 130 19.53 -15.31 -1.25
CA ASP A 130 20.06 -15.99 -2.41
C ASP A 130 21.59 -15.92 -2.45
N PRO A 131 22.30 -17.01 -2.87
CA PRO A 131 23.76 -16.98 -2.98
C PRO A 131 24.27 -16.12 -4.15
N GLU A 132 23.40 -15.77 -5.08
CA GLU A 132 23.74 -14.97 -6.27
C GLU A 132 23.11 -13.58 -6.23
N TYR A 133 22.66 -13.09 -5.10
CA TYR A 133 22.20 -11.72 -4.99
C TYR A 133 23.35 -10.73 -5.21
N VAL A 134 23.10 -9.76 -6.07
CA VAL A 134 23.77 -8.46 -6.05
C VAL A 134 23.12 -7.63 -4.94
N HIS A 135 23.92 -6.91 -4.20
CA HIS A 135 23.44 -5.99 -3.18
C HIS A 135 24.01 -4.59 -3.44
N ASP A 136 23.15 -3.70 -3.87
CA ASP A 136 23.45 -2.29 -4.07
C ASP A 136 22.82 -1.44 -2.97
N VAL A 137 23.44 -0.30 -2.64
CA VAL A 137 22.93 0.64 -1.65
C VAL A 137 22.97 2.05 -2.22
N LEU A 138 21.80 2.71 -2.23
CA LEU A 138 21.67 4.11 -2.54
C LEU A 138 21.39 4.88 -1.24
N LYS A 139 22.22 5.88 -0.96
CA LYS A 139 22.08 6.73 0.23
C LYS A 139 21.31 7.99 -0.13
N MET A 140 20.15 8.16 0.49
CA MET A 140 19.37 9.40 0.31
C MET A 140 19.93 10.55 1.15
N GLU A 141 19.66 11.78 0.73
CA GLU A 141 20.10 12.99 1.44
C GLU A 141 19.55 13.09 2.87
N ASN A 142 18.35 12.56 3.11
CA ASN A 142 17.71 12.54 4.43
C ASN A 142 18.29 11.46 5.38
N GLY A 143 19.33 10.73 4.93
CA GLY A 143 20.01 9.69 5.70
C GLY A 143 19.31 8.32 5.68
N THR A 144 18.34 8.08 4.80
CA THR A 144 17.75 6.77 4.57
C THR A 144 18.62 5.98 3.60
N ASP A 145 18.96 4.73 3.95
CA ASP A 145 19.67 3.80 3.07
C ASP A 145 18.63 2.95 2.31
N LEU A 146 18.66 2.99 0.98
CA LEU A 146 17.86 2.13 0.11
C LEU A 146 18.71 0.95 -0.32
N HIS A 147 18.32 -0.24 0.07
CA HIS A 147 18.98 -1.50 -0.28
C HIS A 147 18.27 -2.16 -1.45
N PHE A 148 19.03 -2.65 -2.43
CA PHE A 148 18.51 -3.35 -3.60
C PHE A 148 19.19 -4.71 -3.68
N LEU A 149 18.40 -5.78 -3.57
CA LEU A 149 18.88 -7.16 -3.64
C LEU A 149 18.21 -7.87 -4.81
N TYR A 150 19.00 -8.30 -5.79
CA TYR A 150 18.49 -8.92 -7.00
C TYR A 150 19.47 -9.94 -7.56
N LYS A 151 18.97 -10.87 -8.38
CA LYS A 151 19.79 -11.93 -9.00
C LYS A 151 20.86 -11.36 -9.90
N ASN A 152 22.07 -11.88 -9.79
CA ASN A 152 23.17 -11.56 -10.68
C ASN A 152 22.99 -12.24 -12.07
N ASP A 153 21.96 -11.76 -12.77
CA ASP A 153 21.64 -12.22 -14.13
C ASP A 153 21.56 -10.98 -15.05
N PRO A 154 22.25 -10.97 -16.20
CA PRO A 154 22.24 -9.84 -17.12
C PRO A 154 20.84 -9.33 -17.51
N LYS A 155 19.84 -10.22 -17.56
CA LYS A 155 18.45 -9.84 -17.88
C LYS A 155 17.82 -8.91 -16.86
N PHE A 156 18.26 -8.96 -15.59
CA PHE A 156 17.74 -8.12 -14.54
C PHE A 156 18.51 -6.82 -14.33
N LYS A 157 19.77 -6.77 -14.79
CA LYS A 157 20.67 -5.65 -14.50
C LYS A 157 20.08 -4.30 -14.92
N GLU A 158 19.69 -4.13 -16.18
CA GLU A 158 19.12 -2.88 -16.70
C GLU A 158 17.82 -2.48 -15.96
N ILE A 159 16.99 -3.48 -15.63
CA ILE A 159 15.74 -3.28 -14.87
C ILE A 159 16.07 -2.68 -13.52
N TRP A 160 16.98 -3.31 -12.77
CA TRP A 160 17.29 -2.90 -11.40
C TRP A 160 18.11 -1.60 -11.34
N GLU A 161 18.96 -1.32 -12.32
CA GLU A 161 19.61 -0.02 -12.48
C GLU A 161 18.58 1.11 -12.73
N THR A 162 17.44 0.80 -13.35
CA THR A 162 16.33 1.75 -13.53
C THR A 162 15.49 1.89 -12.26
N VAL A 163 15.25 0.80 -11.54
CA VAL A 163 14.44 0.80 -10.29
C VAL A 163 15.07 1.67 -9.19
N GLN A 164 16.40 1.62 -9.04
CA GLN A 164 17.11 2.31 -7.95
C GLN A 164 16.82 3.82 -7.89
N PRO A 165 17.09 4.64 -8.92
CA PRO A 165 16.81 6.07 -8.88
C PRO A 165 15.31 6.40 -8.85
N MET A 166 14.47 5.52 -9.39
CA MET A 166 13.03 5.70 -9.34
C MET A 166 12.47 5.44 -7.93
N THR A 167 13.09 4.54 -7.16
CA THR A 167 12.75 4.32 -5.74
C THR A 167 13.06 5.57 -4.91
N GLU A 168 14.21 6.21 -5.12
CA GLU A 168 14.55 7.47 -4.44
C GLU A 168 13.55 8.58 -4.77
N LYS A 169 13.20 8.75 -6.06
CA LYS A 169 12.20 9.74 -6.49
C LYS A 169 10.84 9.47 -5.84
N ALA A 170 10.40 8.22 -5.82
CA ALA A 170 9.12 7.84 -5.22
C ALA A 170 9.12 8.06 -3.70
N MET A 171 10.19 7.68 -2.99
CA MET A 171 10.35 7.94 -1.56
C MET A 171 10.25 9.44 -1.25
N ASN A 172 10.92 10.29 -2.03
CA ASN A 172 10.86 11.74 -1.87
C ASN A 172 9.45 12.28 -2.15
N PHE A 173 8.77 11.75 -3.17
CA PHE A 173 7.38 12.10 -3.46
C PHE A 173 6.46 11.79 -2.28
N PHE A 174 6.54 10.59 -1.71
CA PHE A 174 5.70 10.19 -0.59
C PHE A 174 6.04 10.95 0.68
N ASN A 175 7.31 11.18 0.98
CA ASN A 175 7.74 12.04 2.09
C ASN A 175 7.12 13.44 2.02
N THR A 176 7.04 14.02 0.84
CA THR A 176 6.49 15.37 0.61
C THR A 176 4.96 15.38 0.68
N ASN A 177 4.30 14.38 0.10
CA ASN A 177 2.86 14.41 -0.10
C ASN A 177 2.06 13.75 1.03
N ILE A 178 2.65 12.80 1.78
CA ILE A 178 2.00 12.09 2.89
C ILE A 178 2.63 12.49 4.22
N GLY A 179 3.94 12.32 4.36
CA GLY A 179 4.71 12.56 5.57
C GLY A 179 6.01 11.78 5.58
N GLU A 180 6.95 12.16 6.44
CA GLU A 180 8.29 11.56 6.45
C GLU A 180 8.23 10.06 6.77
N TYR A 181 8.90 9.23 5.96
CA TYR A 181 9.13 7.81 6.22
C TYR A 181 9.91 7.66 7.54
N PRO A 182 9.39 6.91 8.53
CA PRO A 182 9.92 7.00 9.89
C PRO A 182 11.19 6.19 10.12
N TYR A 183 11.61 5.35 9.17
CA TYR A 183 12.79 4.53 9.30
C TYR A 183 13.94 5.06 8.44
N LYS A 184 15.17 4.63 8.73
CA LYS A 184 16.39 5.03 7.99
C LYS A 184 16.93 3.90 7.10
N GLN A 185 16.06 2.95 6.75
CA GLN A 185 16.37 1.85 5.85
C GLN A 185 15.09 1.43 5.12
N TYR A 186 15.22 1.07 3.84
CA TYR A 186 14.20 0.36 3.06
C TYR A 186 14.87 -0.61 2.09
N SER A 187 14.34 -1.83 1.95
CA SER A 187 14.90 -2.85 1.06
C SER A 187 13.92 -3.20 -0.06
N VAL A 188 14.36 -3.06 -1.30
CA VAL A 188 13.67 -3.58 -2.50
C VAL A 188 14.35 -4.88 -2.88
N ILE A 189 13.62 -6.00 -2.80
CA ILE A 189 14.20 -7.34 -2.89
C ILE A 189 13.52 -8.13 -3.99
N GLN A 190 14.30 -8.69 -4.90
CA GLN A 190 13.77 -9.65 -5.87
C GLN A 190 13.42 -10.94 -5.14
N GLY A 191 12.15 -11.34 -5.22
CA GLY A 191 11.67 -12.55 -4.55
C GLY A 191 10.15 -12.65 -4.59
N GLY A 192 9.64 -13.69 -3.96
CA GLY A 192 8.21 -13.92 -3.95
C GLY A 192 7.64 -14.29 -5.32
N ASP A 193 6.36 -13.98 -5.50
CA ASP A 193 5.56 -14.24 -6.69
C ASP A 193 4.61 -13.04 -6.89
N GLY A 194 5.01 -12.11 -7.74
CA GLY A 194 4.39 -10.79 -7.89
C GLY A 194 5.00 -9.72 -6.98
N GLY A 195 4.28 -8.61 -6.77
CA GLY A 195 4.62 -7.61 -5.74
C GLY A 195 4.04 -8.01 -4.39
N MET A 196 4.69 -7.58 -3.31
CA MET A 196 4.18 -7.66 -1.95
C MET A 196 4.96 -6.75 -1.02
N GLU A 197 4.23 -5.96 -0.31
CA GLU A 197 4.72 -5.05 0.72
C GLU A 197 5.05 -5.77 2.03
N TYR A 198 6.08 -5.27 2.72
CA TYR A 198 6.44 -5.64 4.09
C TYR A 198 7.01 -4.44 4.84
N ALA A 199 7.02 -4.53 6.17
CA ALA A 199 7.63 -3.51 7.00
C ALA A 199 9.10 -3.28 6.62
N MET A 200 9.47 -2.05 6.29
CA MET A 200 10.82 -1.61 5.89
C MET A 200 11.38 -2.34 4.65
N SER A 201 10.55 -3.05 3.89
CA SER A 201 11.00 -3.82 2.72
C SER A 201 9.86 -4.21 1.80
N THR A 202 10.18 -4.63 0.57
CA THR A 202 9.23 -5.23 -0.37
C THR A 202 9.85 -6.39 -1.10
N LEU A 203 9.01 -7.37 -1.46
CA LEU A 203 9.36 -8.41 -2.44
C LEU A 203 8.74 -8.05 -3.78
N ILE A 204 9.54 -8.08 -4.85
CA ILE A 204 9.06 -7.93 -6.23
C ILE A 204 9.70 -8.96 -7.14
N THR A 205 8.98 -9.41 -8.16
CA THR A 205 9.58 -10.25 -9.20
C THR A 205 10.54 -9.45 -10.06
N GLY A 206 11.52 -10.12 -10.66
CA GLY A 206 12.52 -9.48 -11.52
C GLY A 206 11.93 -8.81 -12.76
N GLY A 207 10.80 -9.33 -13.24
CA GLY A 207 10.05 -8.79 -14.35
C GLY A 207 10.76 -8.88 -15.71
N ASP A 208 10.06 -8.44 -16.77
CA ASP A 208 10.58 -8.45 -18.15
C ASP A 208 10.79 -7.04 -18.72
N LYS A 209 10.21 -6.02 -18.08
CA LYS A 209 10.24 -4.63 -18.58
C LYS A 209 10.47 -3.65 -17.44
N PRO A 210 11.48 -2.74 -17.54
CA PRO A 210 11.78 -1.78 -16.49
C PRO A 210 10.56 -0.98 -16.04
N GLY A 211 9.76 -0.47 -16.96
CA GLY A 211 8.58 0.34 -16.66
C GLY A 211 7.48 -0.39 -15.86
N SER A 212 7.36 -1.71 -16.02
CA SER A 212 6.42 -2.53 -15.24
C SER A 212 6.94 -2.72 -13.81
N VAL A 213 8.22 -3.07 -13.66
CA VAL A 213 8.85 -3.28 -12.35
C VAL A 213 8.87 -1.98 -11.54
N VAL A 214 9.17 -0.84 -12.17
CA VAL A 214 9.06 0.49 -11.54
C VAL A 214 7.63 0.77 -11.08
N GLY A 215 6.61 0.43 -11.87
CA GLY A 215 5.20 0.59 -11.47
C GLY A 215 4.85 -0.23 -10.23
N THR A 216 5.26 -1.50 -10.19
CA THR A 216 5.10 -2.37 -9.02
C THR A 216 5.87 -1.81 -7.82
N MET A 217 7.14 -1.43 -7.99
CA MET A 217 7.95 -0.85 -6.93
C MET A 217 7.31 0.41 -6.32
N ILE A 218 6.74 1.32 -7.13
CA ILE A 218 6.05 2.51 -6.63
C ILE A 218 4.85 2.11 -5.76
N HIS A 219 4.09 1.11 -6.19
CA HIS A 219 2.93 0.60 -5.46
C HIS A 219 3.36 -0.01 -4.12
N GLU A 220 4.28 -0.97 -4.15
CA GLU A 220 4.76 -1.63 -2.94
C GLU A 220 5.48 -0.68 -1.96
N LEU A 221 6.19 0.33 -2.48
CA LEU A 221 6.80 1.35 -1.62
C LEU A 221 5.75 2.22 -0.94
N ALA A 222 4.64 2.56 -1.61
CA ALA A 222 3.58 3.39 -1.04
C ALA A 222 2.88 2.70 0.14
N HIS A 223 2.80 1.37 0.16
CA HIS A 223 2.34 0.58 1.31
C HIS A 223 3.19 0.80 2.56
N SER A 224 4.39 1.36 2.46
CA SER A 224 5.16 1.76 3.64
C SER A 224 4.44 2.81 4.49
N TRP A 225 3.52 3.57 3.88
CA TRP A 225 2.64 4.51 4.58
C TRP A 225 1.26 3.89 4.84
N PHE A 226 0.62 3.36 3.80
CA PHE A 226 -0.72 2.75 3.87
C PHE A 226 -0.58 1.25 3.93
N GLN A 227 -0.26 0.76 5.07
CA GLN A 227 -0.23 -0.49 5.77
C GLN A 227 0.93 -0.59 6.77
N HIS A 228 2.18 -0.26 6.41
CA HIS A 228 3.30 -0.55 7.32
C HIS A 228 3.60 0.56 8.34
N VAL A 229 2.92 1.70 8.25
CA VAL A 229 2.90 2.76 9.28
C VAL A 229 1.48 3.06 9.75
N LEU A 230 0.48 2.96 8.87
CA LEU A 230 -0.95 3.06 9.17
C LEU A 230 -1.56 1.65 9.07
N ALA A 231 -1.34 0.81 10.09
CA ALA A 231 -1.64 -0.62 10.05
C ALA A 231 -3.14 -0.95 10.19
N THR A 232 -3.92 -0.59 9.19
CA THR A 232 -5.34 -0.92 9.10
C THR A 232 -5.56 -2.44 9.12
N ASN A 233 -6.69 -2.91 9.66
CA ASN A 233 -7.08 -4.30 9.54
C ASN A 233 -7.46 -4.62 8.09
N GLU A 234 -6.54 -5.19 7.34
CA GLU A 234 -6.69 -5.49 5.92
C GLU A 234 -7.75 -6.55 5.64
N ALA A 235 -8.00 -7.47 6.58
CA ALA A 235 -9.06 -8.46 6.41
C ALA A 235 -10.47 -7.84 6.39
N LYS A 236 -10.62 -6.64 6.99
CA LYS A 236 -11.91 -5.93 7.09
C LYS A 236 -11.98 -4.68 6.24
N HIS A 237 -10.84 -4.08 5.94
CA HIS A 237 -10.74 -2.76 5.32
C HIS A 237 -9.61 -2.72 4.28
N GLU A 238 -9.51 -3.76 3.45
CA GLU A 238 -8.49 -3.93 2.41
C GLU A 238 -8.40 -2.74 1.44
N TRP A 239 -9.50 -2.03 1.25
CA TRP A 239 -9.59 -0.84 0.41
C TRP A 239 -8.85 0.38 0.99
N MET A 240 -8.62 0.43 2.31
CA MET A 240 -7.81 1.48 2.95
C MET A 240 -6.32 1.24 2.80
N ASP A 241 -5.93 0.00 2.61
CA ASP A 241 -4.59 -0.40 2.24
C ASP A 241 -4.38 -0.25 0.73
N GLU A 242 -4.95 -1.13 -0.06
CA GLU A 242 -4.74 -1.22 -1.51
C GLU A 242 -5.28 -0.02 -2.29
N GLY A 243 -6.41 0.51 -1.85
CA GLY A 243 -7.05 1.64 -2.50
C GLY A 243 -6.31 2.96 -2.28
N PHE A 244 -5.86 3.24 -1.06
CA PHE A 244 -5.10 4.44 -0.76
C PHE A 244 -3.72 4.38 -1.41
N THR A 245 -3.10 3.20 -1.37
CA THR A 245 -1.86 2.93 -2.08
C THR A 245 -2.03 3.12 -3.59
N SER A 246 -3.08 2.57 -4.20
CA SER A 246 -3.36 2.76 -5.63
C SER A 246 -3.57 4.23 -6.00
N PHE A 247 -4.27 5.00 -5.15
CA PHE A 247 -4.47 6.43 -5.34
C PHE A 247 -3.15 7.20 -5.36
N ILE A 248 -2.34 7.06 -4.31
CA ILE A 248 -1.09 7.83 -4.19
C ILE A 248 -0.02 7.37 -5.18
N SER A 249 0.00 6.06 -5.53
CA SER A 249 0.89 5.51 -6.54
C SER A 249 0.59 6.04 -7.94
N ALA A 250 -0.69 6.26 -8.26
CA ALA A 250 -1.08 6.86 -9.54
C ALA A 250 -0.56 8.30 -9.64
N LEU A 251 -0.68 9.09 -8.58
CA LEU A 251 -0.15 10.46 -8.51
C LEU A 251 1.38 10.46 -8.61
N CYS A 252 2.04 9.62 -7.82
CA CYS A 252 3.50 9.47 -7.84
C CYS A 252 3.99 9.07 -9.24
N SER A 253 3.39 8.04 -9.83
CA SER A 253 3.77 7.55 -11.16
C SER A 253 3.55 8.61 -12.25
N ASN A 254 2.48 9.42 -12.13
CA ASN A 254 2.21 10.50 -13.05
C ASN A 254 3.31 11.57 -13.01
N GLU A 255 3.76 11.95 -11.80
CA GLU A 255 4.77 12.98 -11.57
C GLU A 255 6.17 12.47 -11.93
N ILE A 256 6.68 11.43 -11.24
CA ILE A 256 8.09 11.03 -11.36
C ILE A 256 8.44 10.36 -12.70
N ARG A 257 7.43 9.87 -13.44
CA ARG A 257 7.58 9.31 -14.80
C ARG A 257 7.14 10.30 -15.89
N GLU A 258 6.85 11.55 -15.52
CA GLU A 258 6.50 12.65 -16.44
C GLU A 258 5.36 12.27 -17.42
N GLN A 259 4.35 11.53 -16.90
CA GLN A 259 3.25 11.06 -17.76
C GLN A 259 2.32 12.18 -18.22
N ASN A 260 2.28 13.30 -17.47
CA ASN A 260 1.49 14.49 -17.76
C ASN A 260 -0.01 14.20 -18.02
N LYS A 261 -0.56 13.19 -17.34
CA LYS A 261 -1.98 12.87 -17.43
C LYS A 261 -2.78 13.88 -16.60
N GLU A 262 -3.75 14.52 -17.21
CA GLU A 262 -4.70 15.35 -16.50
C GLU A 262 -5.51 14.54 -15.48
N PHE A 263 -5.84 13.29 -15.83
CA PHE A 263 -6.60 12.38 -14.98
C PHE A 263 -5.88 11.03 -14.80
N PRO A 264 -5.03 10.87 -13.76
CA PRO A 264 -4.22 9.67 -13.58
C PRO A 264 -5.01 8.43 -13.13
N PHE A 265 -6.28 8.58 -12.71
CA PHE A 265 -7.14 7.52 -12.19
C PHE A 265 -8.00 6.80 -13.23
N GLU A 266 -7.83 7.08 -14.52
CA GLU A 266 -8.66 6.54 -15.61
C GLU A 266 -8.83 5.02 -15.56
N ASN A 267 -7.74 4.30 -15.27
CA ASN A 267 -7.80 2.83 -15.17
C ASN A 267 -8.62 2.35 -13.96
N SER A 268 -8.56 3.04 -12.84
CA SER A 268 -9.39 2.73 -11.67
C SER A 268 -10.87 2.91 -11.98
N TYR A 269 -11.24 3.99 -12.68
CA TYR A 269 -12.64 4.20 -13.13
C TYR A 269 -13.09 3.14 -14.12
N LYS A 270 -12.27 2.75 -15.09
CA LYS A 270 -12.59 1.66 -16.02
C LYS A 270 -12.85 0.34 -15.30
N GLY A 271 -12.01 0.01 -14.32
CA GLY A 271 -12.19 -1.17 -13.47
C GLY A 271 -13.50 -1.11 -12.69
N TYR A 272 -13.78 0.00 -12.04
CA TYR A 272 -15.01 0.18 -11.26
C TYR A 272 -16.26 0.13 -12.14
N TYR A 273 -16.29 0.80 -13.30
CA TYR A 273 -17.41 0.73 -14.23
C TYR A 273 -17.70 -0.70 -14.70
N TYR A 274 -16.65 -1.49 -14.93
CA TYR A 274 -16.83 -2.91 -15.23
C TYR A 274 -17.51 -3.63 -14.07
N LEU A 275 -17.06 -3.42 -12.83
CA LEU A 275 -17.61 -4.07 -11.64
C LEU A 275 -19.07 -3.66 -11.42
N ALA A 276 -19.37 -2.36 -11.42
CA ALA A 276 -20.72 -1.82 -11.21
C ALA A 276 -21.74 -2.36 -12.22
N LYS A 277 -21.33 -2.56 -13.48
CA LYS A 277 -22.19 -3.12 -14.54
C LYS A 277 -22.27 -4.65 -14.51
N SER A 278 -21.40 -5.33 -13.80
CA SER A 278 -21.30 -6.80 -13.82
C SER A 278 -22.39 -7.50 -13.00
N GLY A 279 -23.06 -6.80 -12.10
CA GLY A 279 -23.96 -7.37 -11.10
C GLY A 279 -23.26 -8.22 -10.02
N LYS A 280 -21.92 -8.13 -9.93
CA LYS A 280 -21.08 -8.88 -8.98
C LYS A 280 -20.46 -8.00 -7.90
N GLU A 281 -20.79 -6.72 -7.90
CA GLU A 281 -20.30 -5.80 -6.88
C GLU A 281 -20.84 -6.18 -5.50
N GLN A 282 -19.99 -6.16 -4.51
CA GLN A 282 -20.31 -6.31 -3.10
C GLN A 282 -19.91 -5.06 -2.34
N PRO A 283 -20.57 -4.72 -1.22
CA PRO A 283 -20.15 -3.59 -0.39
C PRO A 283 -18.67 -3.66 -0.07
N GLN A 284 -18.00 -2.53 -0.11
CA GLN A 284 -16.56 -2.43 0.14
C GLN A 284 -16.17 -2.79 1.59
N ALA A 285 -17.13 -2.74 2.52
CA ALA A 285 -17.00 -3.23 3.88
C ALA A 285 -17.17 -4.76 4.01
N THR A 286 -17.28 -5.51 2.89
CA THR A 286 -17.27 -6.96 2.91
C THR A 286 -15.91 -7.45 3.36
N HIS A 287 -15.87 -8.34 4.37
CA HIS A 287 -14.62 -8.95 4.80
C HIS A 287 -13.89 -9.61 3.62
N ALA A 288 -12.57 -9.44 3.52
CA ALA A 288 -11.76 -9.87 2.38
C ALA A 288 -11.98 -11.34 1.98
N ASP A 289 -12.12 -12.24 2.95
CA ASP A 289 -12.37 -13.67 2.72
C ASP A 289 -13.82 -14.02 2.31
N ARG A 290 -14.73 -13.05 2.30
CA ARG A 290 -16.16 -13.25 2.00
C ARG A 290 -16.60 -12.71 0.64
N TYR A 291 -15.67 -12.22 -0.14
CA TYR A 291 -15.96 -11.91 -1.54
C TYR A 291 -16.22 -13.20 -2.34
N ASP A 292 -17.20 -13.18 -3.23
CA ASP A 292 -17.59 -14.33 -4.03
C ASP A 292 -16.48 -14.84 -4.97
N SER A 293 -15.57 -13.94 -5.37
CA SER A 293 -14.40 -14.29 -6.19
C SER A 293 -13.32 -13.19 -6.15
N ASN A 294 -12.15 -13.49 -6.73
CA ASN A 294 -11.02 -12.57 -6.77
C ASN A 294 -11.27 -11.29 -7.60
N THR A 295 -12.13 -11.34 -8.62
CA THR A 295 -12.39 -10.17 -9.48
C THR A 295 -13.12 -9.05 -8.73
N PRO A 296 -14.30 -9.28 -8.11
CA PRO A 296 -14.94 -8.24 -7.31
C PRO A 296 -14.08 -7.80 -6.12
N TYR A 297 -13.36 -8.71 -5.45
CA TYR A 297 -12.39 -8.35 -4.41
C TYR A 297 -11.35 -7.36 -4.93
N GLY A 298 -10.58 -7.72 -5.95
CA GLY A 298 -9.48 -6.90 -6.44
C GLY A 298 -9.94 -5.53 -6.98
N ILE A 299 -11.06 -5.48 -7.71
CA ILE A 299 -11.57 -4.19 -8.21
C ILE A 299 -12.10 -3.33 -7.04
N SER A 300 -12.73 -3.94 -6.04
CA SER A 300 -13.23 -3.22 -4.87
C SER A 300 -12.08 -2.66 -4.03
N ALA A 301 -11.09 -3.47 -3.71
CA ALA A 301 -9.94 -3.05 -2.91
C ALA A 301 -9.12 -1.96 -3.62
N TYR A 302 -8.63 -2.24 -4.82
CA TYR A 302 -7.71 -1.37 -5.56
C TYR A 302 -8.42 -0.21 -6.25
N SER A 303 -9.33 -0.51 -7.20
CA SER A 303 -9.92 0.50 -8.08
C SER A 303 -10.95 1.36 -7.36
N LYS A 304 -11.96 0.75 -6.73
CA LYS A 304 -12.99 1.48 -5.99
C LYS A 304 -12.40 2.19 -4.77
N GLY A 305 -11.40 1.58 -4.09
CA GLY A 305 -10.68 2.23 -2.99
C GLY A 305 -9.90 3.48 -3.43
N ALA A 306 -9.24 3.46 -4.60
CA ALA A 306 -8.61 4.65 -5.16
C ALA A 306 -9.63 5.73 -5.55
N ILE A 307 -10.78 5.33 -6.10
CA ILE A 307 -11.86 6.24 -6.46
C ILE A 307 -12.48 6.89 -5.23
N PHE A 308 -12.56 6.17 -4.11
CA PHE A 308 -13.01 6.74 -2.83
C PHE A 308 -12.23 8.03 -2.50
N LEU A 309 -10.91 8.02 -2.57
CA LEU A 309 -10.12 9.24 -2.33
C LEU A 309 -10.26 10.26 -3.46
N SER A 310 -10.28 9.84 -4.71
CA SER A 310 -10.47 10.74 -5.87
C SER A 310 -11.79 11.51 -5.79
N GLN A 311 -12.87 10.82 -5.46
CA GLN A 311 -14.19 11.42 -5.31
C GLN A 311 -14.33 12.23 -4.01
N LEU A 312 -13.66 11.81 -2.93
CA LEU A 312 -13.57 12.63 -1.73
C LEU A 312 -12.93 13.99 -2.04
N GLY A 313 -11.86 13.99 -2.84
CA GLY A 313 -11.22 15.22 -3.32
C GLY A 313 -12.14 16.11 -4.18
N TYR A 314 -13.06 15.52 -4.93
CA TYR A 314 -14.11 16.27 -5.63
C TYR A 314 -15.09 16.94 -4.65
N VAL A 315 -15.48 16.25 -3.59
CA VAL A 315 -16.45 16.73 -2.59
C VAL A 315 -15.86 17.84 -1.71
N ILE A 316 -14.63 17.64 -1.20
CA ILE A 316 -14.02 18.56 -0.21
C ILE A 316 -12.98 19.52 -0.80
N GLY A 317 -12.61 19.33 -2.07
CA GLY A 317 -11.52 20.05 -2.74
C GLY A 317 -10.17 19.30 -2.63
N GLN A 318 -9.38 19.35 -3.71
CA GLN A 318 -8.11 18.60 -3.79
C GLN A 318 -7.08 19.03 -2.71
N ASP A 319 -6.99 20.33 -2.42
CA ASP A 319 -6.11 20.84 -1.36
C ASP A 319 -6.53 20.32 0.03
N ALA A 320 -7.84 20.24 0.29
CA ALA A 320 -8.36 19.70 1.54
C ALA A 320 -8.12 18.19 1.62
N LEU A 321 -8.25 17.45 0.51
CA LEU A 321 -7.90 16.03 0.46
C LEU A 321 -6.43 15.80 0.83
N MET A 322 -5.50 16.51 0.20
CA MET A 322 -4.07 16.31 0.49
C MET A 322 -3.69 16.76 1.91
N LYS A 323 -4.35 17.76 2.48
CA LYS A 323 -4.23 18.11 3.91
C LYS A 323 -4.80 16.99 4.79
N THR A 324 -5.91 16.39 4.38
CA THR A 324 -6.52 15.24 5.09
C THR A 324 -5.57 14.05 5.12
N VAL A 325 -4.98 13.67 3.98
CA VAL A 325 -4.02 12.57 3.89
C VAL A 325 -2.83 12.78 4.83
N ARG A 326 -2.21 13.98 4.81
CA ARG A 326 -1.11 14.32 5.70
C ARG A 326 -1.50 14.29 7.18
N LYS A 327 -2.67 14.87 7.51
CA LYS A 327 -3.15 14.87 8.89
C LYS A 327 -3.52 13.47 9.37
N TYR A 328 -4.10 12.65 8.52
CA TYR A 328 -4.42 11.26 8.82
C TYR A 328 -3.16 10.46 9.13
N TYR A 329 -2.10 10.61 8.31
CA TYR A 329 -0.80 10.01 8.58
C TYR A 329 -0.24 10.45 9.95
N GLU A 330 -0.18 11.74 10.23
CA GLU A 330 0.38 12.26 11.49
C GLU A 330 -0.41 11.82 12.74
N ASP A 331 -1.74 11.80 12.66
CA ASP A 331 -2.59 11.46 13.79
C ASP A 331 -2.62 9.93 14.07
N PHE A 332 -2.39 9.10 13.05
CA PHE A 332 -2.60 7.65 13.14
C PHE A 332 -1.38 6.78 12.84
N LYS A 333 -0.23 7.36 12.54
CA LYS A 333 1.02 6.58 12.38
C LYS A 333 1.29 5.70 13.61
N PHE A 334 1.71 4.45 13.37
CA PHE A 334 1.93 3.41 14.36
C PHE A 334 0.68 3.00 15.15
N LYS A 335 -0.48 3.10 14.53
CA LYS A 335 -1.77 2.64 15.07
C LYS A 335 -2.48 1.74 14.05
N HIS A 336 -3.68 1.28 14.43
CA HIS A 336 -4.60 0.53 13.58
C HIS A 336 -5.84 1.40 13.26
N PRO A 337 -5.75 2.34 12.31
CA PRO A 337 -6.88 3.20 11.98
C PRO A 337 -7.99 2.42 11.27
N ILE A 338 -9.22 2.92 11.44
CA ILE A 338 -10.45 2.37 10.88
C ILE A 338 -11.12 3.38 9.92
N PRO A 339 -12.11 2.98 9.11
CA PRO A 339 -12.78 3.88 8.16
C PRO A 339 -13.28 5.21 8.75
N ASN A 340 -13.75 5.21 9.99
CA ASN A 340 -14.17 6.43 10.65
C ASN A 340 -13.04 7.43 10.90
N ASP A 341 -11.80 6.98 10.99
CA ASP A 341 -10.67 7.86 11.30
C ASP A 341 -10.31 8.76 10.11
N ILE A 342 -10.24 8.20 8.89
CA ILE A 342 -10.03 9.02 7.69
C ILE A 342 -11.22 9.95 7.43
N LYS A 343 -12.47 9.47 7.62
CA LYS A 343 -13.67 10.30 7.51
C LYS A 343 -13.63 11.49 8.45
N ARG A 344 -13.44 11.25 9.76
CA ARG A 344 -13.36 12.32 10.79
C ARG A 344 -12.22 13.29 10.54
N THR A 345 -11.11 12.80 9.99
CA THR A 345 -9.99 13.67 9.62
C THR A 345 -10.38 14.58 8.46
N ALA A 346 -11.07 14.05 7.44
CA ALA A 346 -11.59 14.83 6.32
C ALA A 346 -12.64 15.87 6.77
N GLU A 347 -13.55 15.49 7.66
CA GLU A 347 -14.53 16.41 8.27
C GLU A 347 -13.87 17.57 9.01
N LYS A 348 -12.84 17.29 9.83
CA LYS A 348 -12.08 18.32 10.56
C LYS A 348 -11.35 19.28 9.63
N VAL A 349 -10.83 18.80 8.51
CA VAL A 349 -10.08 19.61 7.54
C VAL A 349 -11.01 20.45 6.67
N SER A 350 -12.12 19.87 6.22
CA SER A 350 -13.02 20.49 5.24
C SER A 350 -14.17 21.29 5.87
N GLY A 351 -14.56 20.92 7.10
CA GLY A 351 -15.79 21.43 7.72
C GLY A 351 -17.07 20.84 7.14
N ILE A 352 -16.98 19.80 6.32
CA ILE A 352 -18.10 19.11 5.67
C ILE A 352 -18.38 17.82 6.40
N GLU A 353 -19.64 17.54 6.70
CA GLU A 353 -20.08 16.27 7.28
C GLU A 353 -20.09 15.18 6.21
N LEU A 354 -19.52 14.01 6.50
CA LEU A 354 -19.21 12.95 5.51
C LEU A 354 -19.75 11.55 5.90
N ASP A 355 -20.65 11.44 6.87
CA ASP A 355 -21.25 10.14 7.23
C ASP A 355 -21.98 9.50 6.05
N TRP A 356 -22.71 10.30 5.27
CA TRP A 356 -23.36 9.86 4.04
C TRP A 356 -22.37 9.30 3.03
N TYR A 357 -21.22 9.97 2.87
CA TYR A 357 -20.18 9.59 1.91
C TYR A 357 -19.56 8.23 2.26
N LEU A 358 -19.13 8.07 3.52
CA LEU A 358 -18.56 6.80 4.00
C LEU A 358 -19.58 5.66 3.88
N THR A 359 -20.83 5.89 4.27
CA THR A 359 -21.89 4.89 4.22
C THR A 359 -22.17 4.43 2.80
N ASP A 360 -22.41 5.35 1.88
CA ASP A 360 -22.75 5.00 0.49
C ASP A 360 -21.57 4.30 -0.22
N TRP A 361 -20.36 4.79 -0.05
CA TRP A 361 -19.19 4.16 -0.67
C TRP A 361 -18.86 2.77 -0.14
N THR A 362 -18.98 2.56 1.17
CA THR A 362 -18.44 1.35 1.79
C THR A 362 -19.48 0.32 2.19
N GLN A 363 -20.70 0.76 2.56
CA GLN A 363 -21.74 -0.14 3.07
C GLN A 363 -22.75 -0.55 2.01
N THR A 364 -22.72 0.08 0.82
CA THR A 364 -23.67 -0.16 -0.24
C THR A 364 -22.98 -0.43 -1.58
N THR A 365 -23.76 -0.84 -2.56
CA THR A 365 -23.39 -0.88 -3.98
C THR A 365 -24.11 0.21 -4.79
N ASN A 366 -24.52 1.28 -4.12
CA ASN A 366 -25.15 2.42 -4.75
C ASN A 366 -24.18 3.08 -5.74
N THR A 367 -24.73 3.56 -6.86
CA THR A 367 -23.94 4.22 -7.90
C THR A 367 -24.31 5.70 -8.00
N ILE A 368 -23.35 6.50 -8.43
CA ILE A 368 -23.55 7.88 -8.83
C ILE A 368 -24.00 7.87 -10.28
N ASP A 369 -25.24 8.25 -10.53
CA ASP A 369 -25.80 8.35 -11.89
C ASP A 369 -26.84 9.46 -11.92
N TYR A 370 -26.60 10.46 -12.77
CA TYR A 370 -27.43 11.63 -12.95
C TYR A 370 -27.74 11.87 -14.42
N GLY A 371 -28.95 12.33 -14.70
CA GLY A 371 -29.38 12.70 -16.02
C GLY A 371 -29.92 14.12 -16.06
N ILE A 372 -30.03 14.67 -17.28
CA ILE A 372 -30.81 15.87 -17.57
C ILE A 372 -32.22 15.40 -17.92
N LYS A 373 -33.18 15.70 -17.03
CA LYS A 373 -34.56 15.32 -17.21
C LYS A 373 -35.26 16.22 -18.20
N GLU A 374 -34.99 17.52 -18.13
CA GLU A 374 -35.68 18.50 -18.93
C GLU A 374 -34.85 19.79 -19.09
N VAL A 375 -34.94 20.40 -20.25
CA VAL A 375 -34.39 21.74 -20.52
C VAL A 375 -35.54 22.59 -21.08
N VAL A 376 -35.89 23.66 -20.39
CA VAL A 376 -36.97 24.57 -20.79
C VAL A 376 -36.43 25.99 -20.96
N ALA A 377 -36.44 26.48 -22.20
CA ALA A 377 -36.11 27.86 -22.49
C ALA A 377 -37.41 28.69 -22.42
N LYS A 378 -37.42 29.76 -21.62
CA LYS A 378 -38.54 30.65 -21.48
C LYS A 378 -38.05 32.10 -21.39
N ASP A 379 -38.42 32.90 -22.35
CA ASP A 379 -38.03 34.31 -22.48
C ASP A 379 -36.49 34.49 -22.39
N SER A 380 -35.98 35.05 -21.31
CA SER A 380 -34.58 35.32 -21.07
C SER A 380 -33.91 34.27 -20.14
N GLU A 381 -34.62 33.22 -19.75
CA GLU A 381 -34.14 32.21 -18.80
C GLU A 381 -34.22 30.81 -19.39
N THR A 382 -33.24 29.98 -19.05
CA THR A 382 -33.28 28.55 -19.35
C THR A 382 -33.26 27.78 -18.05
N SER A 383 -34.24 26.92 -17.82
CA SER A 383 -34.34 26.01 -16.70
C SER A 383 -33.82 24.65 -17.11
N ILE A 384 -32.87 24.11 -16.35
CA ILE A 384 -32.33 22.75 -16.52
C ILE A 384 -32.73 21.95 -15.29
N THR A 385 -33.51 20.88 -15.49
CA THR A 385 -33.92 19.97 -14.42
C THR A 385 -33.03 18.76 -14.47
N LEU A 386 -32.27 18.50 -13.37
CA LEU A 386 -31.50 17.29 -13.19
C LEU A 386 -32.36 16.22 -12.52
N GLU A 387 -32.08 14.95 -12.81
CA GLU A 387 -32.63 13.83 -12.07
C GLU A 387 -31.51 12.91 -11.57
N ARG A 388 -31.65 12.44 -10.34
CA ARG A 388 -30.79 11.41 -9.77
C ARG A 388 -31.34 10.03 -10.15
N ILE A 389 -30.58 9.28 -10.95
CA ILE A 389 -30.91 7.92 -11.40
C ILE A 389 -30.31 6.90 -10.43
N GLY A 390 -29.06 7.08 -10.07
CA GLY A 390 -28.38 6.26 -9.06
C GLY A 390 -28.81 6.63 -7.64
N LEU A 391 -28.54 5.73 -6.70
CA LEU A 391 -28.96 5.93 -5.31
C LEU A 391 -27.96 6.73 -4.47
N MET A 392 -26.69 6.79 -4.89
CA MET A 392 -25.67 7.58 -4.18
C MET A 392 -25.77 9.06 -4.56
N PRO A 393 -26.05 9.96 -3.61
CA PRO A 393 -26.07 11.38 -3.88
C PRO A 393 -24.65 11.94 -4.03
N MET A 394 -24.48 12.91 -4.94
CA MET A 394 -23.23 13.66 -5.11
C MET A 394 -23.53 15.11 -5.52
N PRO A 395 -22.72 16.08 -5.11
CA PRO A 395 -22.78 17.40 -5.74
C PRO A 395 -22.38 17.28 -7.21
N MET A 396 -22.90 18.15 -8.06
CA MET A 396 -22.68 18.06 -9.51
C MET A 396 -22.25 19.39 -10.09
N ASP A 397 -21.29 19.35 -11.00
CA ASP A 397 -21.00 20.46 -11.90
C ASP A 397 -21.76 20.27 -13.22
N VAL A 398 -22.48 21.28 -13.60
CA VAL A 398 -23.24 21.32 -14.86
C VAL A 398 -22.57 22.31 -15.80
N LEU A 399 -21.92 21.77 -16.85
CA LEU A 399 -21.33 22.60 -17.89
C LEU A 399 -22.36 22.96 -18.95
N VAL A 400 -22.61 24.24 -19.13
CA VAL A 400 -23.40 24.78 -20.22
C VAL A 400 -22.47 25.31 -21.30
N ILE A 401 -22.69 24.86 -22.54
CA ILE A 401 -21.97 25.34 -23.73
C ILE A 401 -22.99 26.10 -24.60
N TYR A 402 -22.75 27.37 -24.81
CA TYR A 402 -23.59 28.23 -25.62
C TYR A 402 -23.30 28.09 -27.13
N GLU A 403 -24.19 28.60 -27.97
CA GLU A 403 -24.02 28.53 -29.44
C GLU A 403 -22.77 29.27 -29.97
N ASP A 404 -22.24 30.22 -29.22
CA ASP A 404 -21.01 30.95 -29.51
C ASP A 404 -19.74 30.31 -28.94
N ASP A 405 -19.81 29.01 -28.51
CA ASP A 405 -18.77 28.24 -27.86
C ASP A 405 -18.33 28.78 -26.49
N THR A 406 -19.00 29.79 -25.94
CA THR A 406 -18.77 30.21 -24.56
C THR A 406 -19.23 29.13 -23.59
N ARG A 407 -18.59 29.05 -22.43
CA ARG A 407 -18.83 27.98 -21.46
C ARG A 407 -19.05 28.56 -20.07
N GLU A 408 -20.03 28.03 -19.38
CA GLU A 408 -20.32 28.37 -18.00
C GLU A 408 -20.59 27.11 -17.18
N THR A 409 -20.00 27.04 -15.97
CA THR A 409 -20.20 25.91 -15.07
C THR A 409 -21.06 26.33 -13.88
N PHE A 410 -22.09 25.56 -13.61
CA PHE A 410 -23.01 25.75 -12.49
C PHE A 410 -22.81 24.60 -11.49
N TYR A 411 -22.60 24.94 -10.23
CA TYR A 411 -22.45 23.94 -9.16
C TYR A 411 -23.81 23.68 -8.50
N ALA A 412 -24.28 22.45 -8.55
CA ALA A 412 -25.45 21.99 -7.83
C ALA A 412 -24.98 21.29 -6.51
N PRO A 413 -25.17 21.92 -5.35
CA PRO A 413 -24.72 21.38 -4.07
C PRO A 413 -25.55 20.18 -3.65
N LEU A 414 -24.95 19.30 -2.84
CA LEU A 414 -25.56 18.05 -2.35
C LEU A 414 -26.99 18.25 -1.79
N ARG A 415 -27.25 19.36 -1.09
CA ARG A 415 -28.58 19.66 -0.52
C ARG A 415 -29.69 19.84 -1.57
N MET A 416 -29.34 19.97 -2.83
CA MET A 416 -30.29 20.07 -3.96
C MET A 416 -30.50 18.72 -4.64
N MET A 417 -29.72 17.71 -4.28
CA MET A 417 -29.73 16.37 -4.84
C MET A 417 -30.40 15.39 -3.87
#